data_ddef1c2976e67f120bbae01fd3fd147d
#
_entry.id   ddef1c2976e67f120bbae01fd3fd147d
#
_cell.length_a   1.000
_cell.length_b   1.000
_cell.length_c   1.000
_cell.angle_alpha   90.00
_cell.angle_beta   90.00
_cell.angle_gamma   90.00
#
_symmetry.space_group_name_H-M   'P 1'
#
loop_
_entity.id
_entity.type
_entity.pdbx_description
1 polymer ?
#
loop_
_entity_poly.entity_id
_entity_poly.type
_entity_poly.pdbx_seq_one_letter_code
_entity_poly.pdbx_strand_id
1 'polypeptide(L)'
;MNKWQAIKLAQRYKAAVAERLPLKALYLYGSYSKGNHTEDSDIDIAVVVERMSDDYFEDTPLLWKLKRKISNLIEPVLLTEDTNNPLYADILKTGILI
;
A
#
# COMPACT_ATOMS: atom_id res chain seq x y z
N MET A 1 12.60 12.47 1.02
CA MET A 1 11.65 12.39 -0.12
C MET A 1 10.39 13.15 0.22
N ASN A 2 9.85 13.92 -0.71
CA ASN A 2 8.60 14.66 -0.44
C ASN A 2 7.38 13.79 -0.76
N LYS A 3 6.20 14.30 -0.37
CA LYS A 3 4.93 13.60 -0.54
C LYS A 3 4.63 13.26 -2.02
N TRP A 4 4.97 14.17 -2.93
CA TRP A 4 4.70 13.95 -4.36
C TRP A 4 5.56 12.84 -4.94
N GLN A 5 6.80 12.73 -4.50
CA GLN A 5 7.68 11.62 -4.88
C GLN A 5 7.14 10.28 -4.36
N ALA A 6 6.66 10.26 -3.11
CA ALA A 6 6.04 9.08 -2.52
C ALA A 6 4.80 8.66 -3.30
N ILE A 7 3.95 9.61 -3.69
CA ILE A 7 2.75 9.34 -4.51
C ILE A 7 3.12 8.74 -5.86
N LYS A 8 4.15 9.27 -6.51
CA LYS A 8 4.61 8.72 -7.80
C LYS A 8 5.08 7.28 -7.68
N LEU A 9 5.84 6.98 -6.63
CA LEU A 9 6.27 5.61 -6.38
C LEU A 9 5.10 4.70 -6.06
N ALA A 10 4.12 5.18 -5.29
CA ALA A 10 2.89 4.44 -5.00
C ALA A 10 2.09 4.16 -6.27
N GLN A 11 2.02 5.10 -7.21
CA GLN A 11 1.35 4.90 -8.51
C GLN A 11 2.04 3.82 -9.33
N ARG A 12 3.36 3.81 -9.37
CA ARG A 12 4.13 2.77 -10.06
C ARG A 12 3.90 1.40 -9.41
N TYR A 13 3.87 1.36 -8.09
CA TYR A 13 3.61 0.13 -7.36
C TYR A 13 2.19 -0.38 -7.61
N LYS A 14 1.20 0.52 -7.62
CA LYS A 14 -0.19 0.17 -7.94
C LYS A 14 -0.29 -0.54 -9.30
N ALA A 15 0.36 0.01 -10.31
CA ALA A 15 0.35 -0.59 -11.65
C ALA A 15 0.93 -2.02 -11.64
N ALA A 16 2.03 -2.23 -10.92
CA ALA A 16 2.66 -3.55 -10.81
C ALA A 16 1.75 -4.54 -10.06
N VAL A 17 1.11 -4.12 -8.98
CA VAL A 17 0.23 -4.98 -8.18
C VAL A 17 -1.03 -5.33 -8.95
N ALA A 18 -1.62 -4.38 -9.67
CA ALA A 18 -2.86 -4.59 -10.42
C ALA A 18 -2.73 -5.66 -11.50
N GLU A 19 -1.53 -5.90 -12.01
CA GLU A 19 -1.28 -6.96 -12.98
C GLU A 19 -1.29 -8.36 -12.37
N ARG A 20 -1.14 -8.45 -11.05
CA ARG A 20 -0.91 -9.74 -10.38
C ARG A 20 -2.01 -10.11 -9.38
N LEU A 21 -2.75 -9.16 -8.84
CA LEU A 21 -3.76 -9.37 -7.80
C LEU A 21 -5.08 -8.69 -8.17
N PRO A 22 -6.23 -9.17 -7.63
CA PRO A 22 -7.53 -8.52 -7.84
C PRO A 22 -7.63 -7.26 -6.98
N LEU A 23 -6.88 -6.24 -7.37
CA LEU A 23 -6.77 -4.98 -6.63
C LEU A 23 -8.08 -4.21 -6.66
N LYS A 24 -8.60 -3.86 -5.48
CA LYS A 24 -9.77 -3.02 -5.32
C LYS A 24 -9.38 -1.55 -5.16
N ALA A 25 -8.41 -1.28 -4.31
CA ALA A 25 -7.89 0.06 -4.07
C ALA A 25 -6.48 -0.01 -3.49
N LEU A 26 -5.75 1.09 -3.59
CA LEU A 26 -4.44 1.22 -2.99
C LEU A 26 -4.34 2.58 -2.34
N TYR A 27 -3.87 2.61 -1.09
CA TYR A 27 -3.77 3.83 -0.30
C TYR A 27 -2.35 4.06 0.16
N LEU A 28 -1.92 5.31 0.12
CA LEU A 28 -0.75 5.79 0.84
C LEU A 28 -1.21 6.26 2.22
N TYR A 29 -0.67 5.69 3.29
CA TYR A 29 -1.08 6.03 4.65
C TYR A 29 0.14 6.26 5.54
N GLY A 30 -0.08 6.41 6.85
CA GLY A 30 0.99 6.64 7.79
C GLY A 30 1.55 8.04 7.70
N SER A 31 2.87 8.20 7.86
CA SER A 31 3.51 9.50 8.00
C SER A 31 3.31 10.42 6.78
N TYR A 32 3.34 9.87 5.56
CA TYR A 32 3.15 10.69 4.36
C TYR A 32 1.73 11.23 4.23
N SER A 33 0.72 10.46 4.63
CA SER A 33 -0.66 10.94 4.58
C SER A 33 -0.98 11.93 5.69
N LYS A 34 -0.33 11.77 6.85
CA LYS A 34 -0.56 12.61 8.03
C LYS A 34 0.31 13.88 8.05
N GLY A 35 1.26 14.00 7.12
CA GLY A 35 2.11 15.19 7.00
C GLY A 35 3.28 15.25 7.97
N ASN A 36 3.58 14.18 8.68
CA ASN A 36 4.68 14.12 9.65
C ASN A 36 5.85 13.26 9.19
N HIS A 37 5.98 13.05 7.88
CA HIS A 37 7.08 12.30 7.29
C HIS A 37 8.41 13.05 7.40
N THR A 38 9.50 12.26 7.40
CA THR A 38 10.88 12.75 7.30
C THR A 38 11.50 12.19 6.02
N GLU A 39 12.75 12.56 5.75
CA GLU A 39 13.47 12.06 4.57
C GLU A 39 13.65 10.53 4.59
N ASP A 40 13.71 9.94 5.79
CA ASP A 40 13.92 8.51 5.98
C ASP A 40 12.64 7.73 6.24
N SER A 41 11.48 8.38 6.14
CA SER A 41 10.20 7.72 6.38
C SER A 41 9.91 6.62 5.36
N ASP A 42 9.35 5.51 5.84
CA ASP A 42 8.85 4.47 4.97
C ASP A 42 7.61 4.94 4.22
N ILE A 43 7.38 4.32 3.06
CA ILE A 43 6.18 4.56 2.26
C ILE A 43 5.18 3.46 2.60
N ASP A 44 4.28 3.76 3.54
CA ASP A 44 3.27 2.80 3.99
C ASP A 44 2.15 2.71 2.96
N ILE A 45 1.97 1.52 2.38
CA ILE A 45 0.99 1.28 1.33
C ILE A 45 0.03 0.18 1.76
N ALA A 46 -1.27 0.50 1.71
CA ALA A 46 -2.32 -0.48 1.92
C ALA A 46 -2.81 -0.98 0.56
N VAL A 47 -2.64 -2.27 0.33
CA VAL A 47 -3.12 -2.96 -0.87
C VAL A 47 -4.44 -3.62 -0.51
N VAL A 48 -5.55 -3.05 -0.95
CA VAL A 48 -6.89 -3.55 -0.68
C VAL A 48 -7.34 -4.40 -1.86
N VAL A 49 -7.59 -5.68 -1.60
CA VAL A 49 -8.04 -6.64 -2.60
C VAL A 49 -9.50 -7.01 -2.37
N GLU A 50 -10.16 -7.53 -3.42
CA GLU A 50 -11.56 -7.92 -3.34
C GLU A 50 -11.78 -9.02 -2.32
N ARG A 51 -10.84 -9.96 -2.24
CA ARG A 51 -10.85 -11.07 -1.30
C ARG A 51 -9.44 -11.60 -1.11
N MET A 52 -9.17 -12.17 0.06
CA MET A 52 -7.96 -12.93 0.28
C MET A 52 -8.03 -14.21 -0.54
N SER A 53 -6.96 -14.54 -1.24
CA SER A 53 -6.87 -15.80 -1.96
C SER A 53 -6.53 -16.93 -1.00
N ASP A 54 -6.78 -18.18 -1.44
CA ASP A 54 -6.32 -19.35 -0.69
C ASP A 54 -4.79 -19.40 -0.64
N ASP A 55 -4.12 -18.64 -1.50
CA ASP A 55 -2.67 -18.52 -1.60
C ASP A 55 -2.13 -17.30 -0.84
N TYR A 56 -2.74 -16.97 0.32
CA TYR A 56 -2.30 -15.84 1.14
C TYR A 56 -0.79 -15.84 1.38
N PHE A 57 -0.19 -17.02 1.58
CA PHE A 57 1.25 -17.16 1.80
C PHE A 57 2.08 -16.82 0.56
N GLU A 58 1.47 -16.76 -0.62
CA GLU A 58 2.14 -16.34 -1.85
C GLU A 58 1.93 -14.87 -2.14
N ASP A 59 0.76 -14.33 -1.78
CA ASP A 59 0.40 -12.94 -2.07
C ASP A 59 1.27 -11.95 -1.30
N THR A 60 1.52 -12.20 -0.03
CA THR A 60 2.35 -11.30 0.78
C THR A 60 3.80 -11.26 0.31
N PRO A 61 4.48 -12.40 0.08
CA PRO A 61 5.81 -12.39 -0.52
C PRO A 61 5.84 -11.73 -1.90
N LEU A 62 4.78 -11.87 -2.70
CA LEU A 62 4.69 -11.24 -4.00
C LEU A 62 4.71 -9.71 -3.87
N LEU A 63 3.96 -9.15 -2.91
CA LEU A 63 3.96 -7.71 -2.66
C LEU A 63 5.36 -7.20 -2.33
N TRP A 64 6.11 -7.93 -1.50
CA TRP A 64 7.48 -7.56 -1.13
C TRP A 64 8.46 -7.72 -2.29
N LYS A 65 8.24 -8.71 -3.14
CA LYS A 65 9.04 -8.89 -4.35
C LYS A 65 8.81 -7.76 -5.34
N LEU A 66 7.57 -7.35 -5.54
CA LEU A 66 7.24 -6.27 -6.47
C LEU A 66 7.78 -4.91 -5.99
N LYS A 67 7.73 -4.64 -4.69
CA LYS A 67 8.24 -3.37 -4.15
C LYS A 67 9.72 -3.17 -4.40
N ARG A 68 10.52 -4.24 -4.37
CA ARG A 68 11.98 -4.16 -4.55
C ARG A 68 12.37 -3.59 -5.91
N LYS A 69 11.52 -3.75 -6.91
CA LYS A 69 11.76 -3.22 -8.26
C LYS A 69 11.45 -1.73 -8.36
N ILE A 70 10.79 -1.18 -7.36
CA ILE A 70 10.31 0.21 -7.38
C ILE A 70 10.99 1.03 -6.30
N SER A 71 10.89 0.64 -5.03
CA SER A 71 11.55 1.30 -3.92
C SER A 71 11.60 0.40 -2.70
N ASN A 72 12.77 0.31 -2.06
CA ASN A 72 12.92 -0.43 -0.81
C ASN A 72 12.19 0.24 0.35
N LEU A 73 11.81 1.51 0.21
CA LEU A 73 11.07 2.25 1.24
C LEU A 73 9.60 1.86 1.32
N ILE A 74 9.06 1.20 0.29
CA ILE A 74 7.66 0.76 0.29
C ILE A 74 7.48 -0.37 1.30
N GLU A 75 6.51 -0.19 2.20
CA GLU A 75 6.08 -1.21 3.16
C GLU A 75 4.61 -1.54 2.89
N PRO A 76 4.34 -2.62 2.15
CA PRO A 76 2.97 -2.97 1.80
C PRO A 76 2.29 -3.79 2.87
N VAL A 77 1.00 -3.58 3.05
CA VAL A 77 0.13 -4.43 3.84
C VAL A 77 -1.04 -4.86 2.96
N LEU A 78 -1.42 -6.13 3.08
CA LEU A 78 -2.53 -6.71 2.31
C LEU A 78 -3.81 -6.67 3.16
N LEU A 79 -4.85 -6.04 2.63
CA LEU A 79 -6.12 -5.87 3.33
C LEU A 79 -7.30 -6.22 2.42
N THR A 80 -8.44 -6.50 3.03
CA THR A 80 -9.74 -6.51 2.36
C THR A 80 -10.57 -5.33 2.89
N GLU A 81 -11.73 -5.11 2.30
CA GLU A 81 -12.64 -4.03 2.72
C GLU A 81 -13.42 -4.40 4.00
N ASP A 82 -12.72 -4.82 5.03
CA ASP A 82 -13.31 -5.19 6.32
C ASP A 82 -13.28 -3.99 7.26
N THR A 83 -14.43 -3.36 7.45
CA THR A 83 -14.57 -2.19 8.31
C THR A 83 -14.37 -2.49 9.80
N ASN A 84 -14.37 -3.76 10.19
CA ASN A 84 -14.03 -4.17 11.56
C ASN A 84 -12.51 -4.19 11.80
N ASN A 85 -11.71 -4.11 10.75
CA ASN A 85 -10.27 -3.99 10.87
C ASN A 85 -9.91 -2.54 11.22
N PRO A 86 -9.32 -2.28 12.41
CA PRO A 86 -9.00 -0.92 12.84
C PRO A 86 -8.04 -0.20 11.89
N LEU A 87 -7.11 -0.92 11.28
CA LEU A 87 -6.17 -0.35 10.33
C LEU A 87 -6.90 0.14 9.07
N TYR A 88 -7.80 -0.66 8.53
CA TYR A 88 -8.58 -0.27 7.36
C TYR A 88 -9.47 0.95 7.68
N ALA A 89 -10.10 0.97 8.85
CA ALA A 89 -10.92 2.09 9.27
C ALA A 89 -10.10 3.39 9.37
N ASP A 90 -8.88 3.32 9.91
CA ASP A 90 -7.98 4.47 10.00
C ASP A 90 -7.56 4.95 8.60
N ILE A 91 -7.24 4.02 7.71
CA ILE A 91 -6.84 4.33 6.33
C ILE A 91 -7.96 5.04 5.58
N LEU A 92 -9.20 4.64 5.76
CA LEU A 92 -10.35 5.32 5.14
C LEU A 92 -10.50 6.77 5.61
N LYS A 93 -10.07 7.08 6.84
CA LYS A 93 -10.14 8.44 7.40
C LYS A 93 -9.00 9.33 6.97
N THR A 94 -7.78 8.79 6.93
CA THR A 94 -6.56 9.60 6.80
C THR A 94 -5.70 9.23 5.60
N GLY A 95 -5.94 8.09 4.98
CA GLY A 95 -5.17 7.62 3.82
C GLY A 95 -5.45 8.41 2.56
N ILE A 96 -4.49 8.36 1.64
CA ILE A 96 -4.61 8.99 0.33
C ILE A 96 -4.86 7.87 -0.69
N LEU A 97 -5.99 7.93 -1.36
CA LEU A 97 -6.30 6.99 -2.44
C LEU A 97 -5.38 7.28 -3.64
N ILE A 98 -4.68 6.25 -4.07
CA ILE A 98 -3.78 6.31 -5.22
C ILE A 98 -4.50 5.87 -6.50
#